data_e7c3e4c51f62e43234d6ddf692d91ace
#
_entry.id   e7c3e4c51f62e43234d6ddf692d91ace
#
_cell.length_a   1.000
_cell.length_b   1.000
_cell.length_c   1.000
_cell.angle_alpha   90.00
_cell.angle_beta   90.00
_cell.angle_gamma   90.00
#
_symmetry.space_group_name_H-M   'P 1'
#
loop_
_entity.id
_entity.type
_entity.pdbx_description
1 polymer ?
#
loop_
_entity_poly.entity_id
_entity_poly.type
_entity_poly.pdbx_seq_one_letter_code
_entity_poly.pdbx_strand_id
1 'polypeptide(L)'
;MAGPARLSGSDGHAGRGAAGRGAAGQGAAGREPAGRATIHDVASAAGVSRQTVTRAMNGMPGISEETKRRVLDAADALAYRPSRFGRGLVTGGDHQLGLVVDDLRNPWSPELASAVVRVAAARGWNVSLADVGLAADSDRMVQALGAQTDAVIGTLGSRAGEWIARLGSVPVVELDPHGEPVRAAVLLDPSDAIDALADHLRAAGVTHPVVLDAAVAAGPSARATSLVRAFEARGMDVSVVRASAPTAEAAAEATERIVARPRTADAIVAFNDVCALGVLSACRRAGVDVPGDVRVVGIDGLSLGRLLAPTLTTLAVDLDELARHALDLAVAMIAGELPRSGPEVVRTVRHQLVVRESA
;
A
#
# COMPACT_ATOMS: atom_id res chain seq x y z
N MET A 1 15.10 -5.73 -58.55
CA MET A 1 16.33 -6.33 -59.10
C MET A 1 17.03 -7.10 -57.99
N ALA A 2 17.08 -8.39 -58.29
CA ALA A 2 18.10 -9.35 -57.98
C ALA A 2 18.41 -9.69 -56.51
N GLY A 3 17.87 -10.81 -56.09
CA GLY A 3 18.56 -11.75 -55.19
C GLY A 3 19.54 -12.63 -56.03
N PRO A 4 19.85 -13.86 -55.64
CA PRO A 4 20.27 -14.48 -54.39
C PRO A 4 21.55 -15.31 -54.57
N ALA A 5 22.09 -16.00 -53.59
CA ALA A 5 22.85 -17.25 -53.79
C ALA A 5 22.95 -18.10 -52.49
N ARG A 6 22.50 -19.32 -52.67
CA ARG A 6 22.74 -20.52 -51.84
C ARG A 6 24.11 -21.14 -52.19
N LEU A 7 24.59 -22.07 -51.29
CA LEU A 7 25.14 -23.41 -51.58
C LEU A 7 25.77 -23.92 -50.28
N SER A 8 25.27 -24.95 -49.62
CA SER A 8 25.38 -26.43 -49.83
C SER A 8 26.80 -26.96 -49.60
N GLY A 9 26.97 -27.87 -48.73
CA GLY A 9 26.91 -29.29 -48.66
C GLY A 9 28.02 -29.78 -47.78
N SER A 10 27.88 -30.77 -47.02
CA SER A 10 27.66 -32.19 -47.09
C SER A 10 28.77 -32.97 -46.42
N ASP A 11 28.35 -33.97 -45.64
CA ASP A 11 28.87 -35.33 -45.46
C ASP A 11 30.24 -35.51 -44.72
N GLY A 12 30.45 -36.40 -43.82
CA GLY A 12 29.85 -37.66 -43.52
C GLY A 12 30.79 -38.51 -42.66
N HIS A 13 30.27 -39.52 -42.10
CA HIS A 13 30.80 -40.85 -41.76
C HIS A 13 31.49 -41.13 -40.42
N ALA A 14 30.77 -41.82 -39.60
CA ALA A 14 30.92 -43.15 -38.95
C ALA A 14 32.33 -43.63 -38.47
N GLY A 15 32.38 -44.11 -37.26
CA GLY A 15 33.44 -45.01 -36.78
C GLY A 15 33.17 -45.54 -35.34
N ARG A 16 32.82 -46.84 -35.29
CA ARG A 16 32.60 -47.66 -34.06
C ARG A 16 33.91 -47.94 -33.37
N GLY A 17 33.83 -48.19 -32.03
CA GLY A 17 34.90 -48.96 -31.33
C GLY A 17 34.87 -48.89 -29.83
N ALA A 18 34.25 -49.82 -29.22
CA ALA A 18 34.47 -50.71 -28.07
C ALA A 18 35.37 -50.33 -26.91
N ALA A 19 34.79 -50.46 -25.75
CA ALA A 19 35.21 -51.11 -24.50
C ALA A 19 36.57 -50.74 -23.86
N GLY A 20 36.48 -50.28 -22.60
CA GLY A 20 37.57 -50.27 -21.64
C GLY A 20 37.08 -49.95 -20.23
N ARG A 21 37.12 -50.98 -19.36
CA ARG A 21 36.81 -50.85 -17.91
C ARG A 21 37.96 -50.18 -17.19
N GLY A 22 37.64 -49.40 -16.16
CA GLY A 22 38.64 -48.95 -15.19
C GLY A 22 38.18 -47.91 -14.17
N ALA A 23 37.92 -48.38 -12.99
CA ALA A 23 38.17 -47.84 -11.64
C ALA A 23 37.83 -46.39 -11.28
N ALA A 24 36.96 -46.30 -10.31
CA ALA A 24 36.98 -45.44 -9.11
C ALA A 24 37.69 -44.09 -9.17
N GLY A 25 36.82 -43.05 -9.22
CA GLY A 25 37.20 -41.69 -8.82
C GLY A 25 36.02 -41.09 -8.05
N GLN A 26 36.18 -40.98 -6.73
CA GLN A 26 35.26 -40.23 -5.87
C GLN A 26 35.31 -38.76 -6.27
N GLY A 27 34.34 -38.33 -7.06
CA GLY A 27 34.07 -36.95 -7.39
C GLY A 27 33.30 -36.28 -6.26
N ALA A 28 33.85 -35.24 -5.68
CA ALA A 28 33.18 -34.38 -4.75
C ALA A 28 31.81 -33.90 -5.31
N ALA A 29 30.74 -34.35 -4.70
CA ALA A 29 29.40 -33.83 -4.95
C ALA A 29 29.40 -32.37 -4.58
N GLY A 30 29.14 -31.51 -5.55
CA GLY A 30 28.89 -30.08 -5.36
C GLY A 30 27.77 -29.90 -4.33
N ARG A 31 28.06 -29.23 -3.23
CA ARG A 31 27.06 -28.79 -2.28
C ARG A 31 26.14 -27.81 -3.02
N GLU A 32 24.92 -28.23 -3.29
CA GLU A 32 23.82 -27.30 -3.54
C GLU A 32 23.74 -26.31 -2.36
N PRO A 33 23.31 -25.04 -2.58
CA PRO A 33 23.16 -24.08 -1.49
C PRO A 33 22.20 -24.66 -0.46
N ALA A 34 22.64 -24.75 0.79
CA ALA A 34 21.93 -25.35 1.92
C ALA A 34 20.52 -24.76 2.03
N GLY A 35 19.51 -25.50 1.62
CA GLY A 35 18.10 -25.20 1.81
C GLY A 35 17.83 -24.99 3.30
N ARG A 36 16.92 -24.08 3.62
CA ARG A 36 16.51 -23.76 4.99
C ARG A 36 16.09 -25.07 5.69
N ALA A 37 16.64 -25.33 6.89
CA ALA A 37 16.35 -26.53 7.67
C ALA A 37 14.83 -26.70 7.85
N THR A 38 14.35 -27.94 7.71
CA THR A 38 12.93 -28.30 7.79
C THR A 38 12.60 -29.00 9.11
N ILE A 39 11.32 -29.13 9.43
CA ILE A 39 10.86 -29.93 10.60
C ILE A 39 11.34 -31.38 10.52
N HIS A 40 11.57 -31.92 9.32
CA HIS A 40 12.11 -33.24 9.10
C HIS A 40 13.56 -33.34 9.55
N ASP A 41 14.35 -32.33 9.29
CA ASP A 41 15.76 -32.30 9.67
C ASP A 41 15.90 -32.24 11.20
N VAL A 42 15.05 -31.42 11.88
CA VAL A 42 15.00 -31.37 13.35
C VAL A 42 14.54 -32.70 13.93
N ALA A 43 13.50 -33.33 13.36
CA ALA A 43 13.00 -34.64 13.80
C ALA A 43 14.09 -35.71 13.69
N SER A 44 14.83 -35.71 12.58
CA SER A 44 15.97 -36.60 12.35
C SER A 44 17.10 -36.34 13.34
N ALA A 45 17.52 -35.10 13.53
CA ALA A 45 18.60 -34.73 14.44
C ALA A 45 18.27 -35.01 15.91
N ALA A 46 17.02 -34.78 16.33
CA ALA A 46 16.55 -35.06 17.68
C ALA A 46 16.15 -36.55 17.92
N GLY A 47 16.11 -37.40 16.88
CA GLY A 47 15.69 -38.78 16.97
C GLY A 47 14.25 -38.97 17.41
N VAL A 48 13.32 -38.13 16.94
CA VAL A 48 11.90 -38.14 17.32
C VAL A 48 10.98 -38.03 16.10
N SER A 49 9.67 -38.23 16.29
CA SER A 49 8.69 -38.00 15.24
C SER A 49 8.46 -36.49 15.00
N ARG A 50 8.00 -36.12 13.77
CA ARG A 50 7.57 -34.74 13.48
C ARG A 50 6.54 -34.22 14.48
N GLN A 51 5.61 -35.09 14.91
CA GLN A 51 4.58 -34.73 15.88
C GLN A 51 5.19 -34.41 17.25
N THR A 52 6.25 -35.11 17.66
CA THR A 52 7.01 -34.80 18.88
C THR A 52 7.75 -33.49 18.76
N VAL A 53 8.35 -33.17 17.59
CA VAL A 53 8.96 -31.85 17.33
C VAL A 53 7.91 -30.75 17.46
N THR A 54 6.75 -30.91 16.82
CA THR A 54 5.64 -29.92 16.91
C THR A 54 5.20 -29.71 18.36
N ARG A 55 5.04 -30.76 19.14
CA ARG A 55 4.66 -30.67 20.56
C ARG A 55 5.73 -29.98 21.41
N ALA A 56 7.01 -30.31 21.19
CA ALA A 56 8.13 -29.72 21.91
C ALA A 56 8.25 -28.21 21.64
N MET A 57 8.20 -27.82 20.37
CA MET A 57 8.30 -26.42 19.93
C MET A 57 7.13 -25.56 20.40
N ASN A 58 5.95 -26.15 20.60
CA ASN A 58 4.72 -25.45 21.03
C ASN A 58 4.42 -25.63 22.52
N GLY A 59 5.33 -26.21 23.32
CA GLY A 59 5.13 -26.35 24.76
C GLY A 59 3.95 -27.26 25.16
N MET A 60 3.49 -28.15 24.27
CA MET A 60 2.32 -28.99 24.50
C MET A 60 2.61 -30.09 25.53
N PRO A 61 1.62 -30.51 26.35
CA PRO A 61 1.78 -31.60 27.29
C PRO A 61 1.97 -32.94 26.60
N GLY A 62 2.56 -33.93 27.32
CA GLY A 62 2.71 -35.30 26.86
C GLY A 62 4.08 -35.65 26.25
N ILE A 63 5.09 -34.81 26.50
CA ILE A 63 6.51 -35.11 26.24
C ILE A 63 7.34 -34.83 27.51
N SER A 64 8.41 -35.62 27.72
CA SER A 64 9.33 -35.37 28.82
C SER A 64 10.17 -34.10 28.61
N GLU A 65 10.57 -33.43 29.69
CA GLU A 65 11.44 -32.25 29.64
C GLU A 65 12.79 -32.56 28.95
N GLU A 66 13.28 -33.79 29.09
CA GLU A 66 14.50 -34.22 28.40
C GLU A 66 14.30 -34.25 26.89
N THR A 67 13.17 -34.81 26.42
CA THR A 67 12.83 -34.85 24.99
C THR A 67 12.61 -33.46 24.43
N LYS A 68 11.94 -32.59 25.21
CA LYS A 68 11.72 -31.19 24.83
C LYS A 68 13.04 -30.42 24.66
N ARG A 69 13.95 -30.57 25.63
CA ARG A 69 15.28 -29.93 25.55
C ARG A 69 16.06 -30.43 24.34
N ARG A 70 16.13 -31.74 24.10
CA ARG A 70 16.83 -32.34 22.95
C ARG A 70 16.30 -31.83 21.60
N VAL A 71 14.98 -31.61 21.49
CA VAL A 71 14.36 -31.04 20.27
C VAL A 71 14.74 -29.57 20.11
N LEU A 72 14.69 -28.77 21.18
CA LEU A 72 15.05 -27.35 21.13
C LEU A 72 16.54 -27.17 20.78
N ASP A 73 17.43 -27.95 21.39
CA ASP A 73 18.88 -27.94 21.09
C ASP A 73 19.14 -28.29 19.60
N ALA A 74 18.45 -29.30 19.06
CA ALA A 74 18.55 -29.68 17.65
C ALA A 74 17.99 -28.57 16.71
N ALA A 75 16.92 -27.91 17.08
CA ALA A 75 16.36 -26.81 16.30
C ALA A 75 17.31 -25.60 16.27
N ASP A 76 17.92 -25.26 17.41
CA ASP A 76 18.90 -24.18 17.49
C ASP A 76 20.18 -24.49 16.69
N ALA A 77 20.70 -25.73 16.80
CA ALA A 77 21.88 -26.17 16.05
C ALA A 77 21.69 -26.12 14.53
N LEU A 78 20.45 -26.35 14.06
CA LEU A 78 20.07 -26.31 12.66
C LEU A 78 19.57 -24.91 12.21
N ALA A 79 19.57 -23.93 13.09
CA ALA A 79 18.93 -22.62 12.88
C ALA A 79 17.50 -22.76 12.35
N TYR A 80 16.80 -23.84 12.78
CA TYR A 80 15.44 -24.11 12.37
C TYR A 80 14.46 -23.19 13.07
N ARG A 81 13.63 -22.51 12.28
CA ARG A 81 12.46 -21.78 12.79
C ARG A 81 11.21 -22.43 12.23
N PRO A 82 10.25 -22.84 13.07
CA PRO A 82 8.98 -23.38 12.61
C PRO A 82 8.34 -22.47 11.58
N SER A 83 7.83 -23.06 10.49
CA SER A 83 7.01 -22.29 9.54
C SER A 83 5.71 -21.86 10.23
N ARG A 84 5.17 -20.71 9.88
CA ARG A 84 3.90 -20.18 10.43
C ARG A 84 2.74 -21.15 10.26
N PHE A 85 2.72 -21.93 9.17
CA PHE A 85 1.72 -22.97 8.92
C PHE A 85 1.72 -24.08 9.98
N GLY A 86 2.82 -24.29 10.71
CA GLY A 86 2.90 -25.27 11.80
C GLY A 86 2.50 -24.74 13.18
N ARG A 87 2.50 -23.41 13.39
CA ARG A 87 2.17 -22.79 14.68
C ARG A 87 0.68 -22.45 14.84
N GLY A 88 -0.01 -22.10 13.75
CA GLY A 88 -1.40 -21.67 13.79
C GLY A 88 -2.44 -22.71 14.23
N LEU A 89 -2.04 -23.98 14.36
CA LEU A 89 -2.95 -25.06 14.75
C LEU A 89 -2.99 -25.36 16.26
N VAL A 90 -2.13 -24.73 17.09
CA VAL A 90 -1.95 -25.20 18.48
C VAL A 90 -1.81 -24.11 19.55
N THR A 91 -1.37 -22.91 19.20
CA THR A 91 -1.35 -21.76 20.10
C THR A 91 -1.81 -20.56 19.30
N GLY A 92 -2.68 -19.68 19.88
CA GLY A 92 -3.12 -18.45 19.22
C GLY A 92 -1.92 -17.75 18.57
N GLY A 93 -1.66 -18.07 17.29
CA GLY A 93 -0.46 -17.66 16.57
C GLY A 93 -0.49 -16.15 16.32
N ASP A 94 0.67 -15.53 16.29
CA ASP A 94 0.83 -14.13 15.89
C ASP A 94 0.09 -13.87 14.58
N HIS A 95 -1.06 -13.21 14.64
CA HIS A 95 -1.82 -12.86 13.44
C HIS A 95 -1.00 -11.92 12.57
N GLN A 96 -1.09 -12.13 11.26
CA GLN A 96 -0.31 -11.37 10.29
C GLN A 96 -1.23 -10.65 9.30
N LEU A 97 -1.19 -9.33 9.31
CA LEU A 97 -1.87 -8.47 8.36
C LEU A 97 -0.93 -8.08 7.22
N GLY A 98 -1.38 -8.23 5.99
CA GLY A 98 -0.72 -7.66 4.82
C GLY A 98 -1.22 -6.24 4.58
N LEU A 99 -0.31 -5.28 4.40
CA LEU A 99 -0.64 -3.93 3.99
C LEU A 99 -0.05 -3.66 2.61
N VAL A 100 -0.91 -3.33 1.65
CA VAL A 100 -0.50 -2.91 0.30
C VAL A 100 -0.63 -1.40 0.21
N VAL A 101 0.45 -0.73 -0.21
CA VAL A 101 0.47 0.70 -0.53
C VAL A 101 0.98 0.90 -1.95
N ASP A 102 0.58 2.00 -2.56
CA ASP A 102 0.90 2.33 -3.97
C ASP A 102 2.23 3.09 -4.14
N ASP A 103 2.64 3.90 -3.17
CA ASP A 103 3.92 4.62 -3.21
C ASP A 103 4.31 5.15 -1.83
N LEU A 104 5.37 4.60 -1.25
CA LEU A 104 5.93 5.09 0.03
C LEU A 104 6.61 6.46 -0.06
N ARG A 105 6.86 6.98 -1.26
CA ARG A 105 7.38 8.34 -1.45
C ARG A 105 6.28 9.40 -1.24
N ASN A 106 5.01 9.02 -1.40
CA ASN A 106 3.90 9.85 -1.00
C ASN A 106 3.75 9.79 0.54
N PRO A 107 3.91 10.89 1.29
CA PRO A 107 3.84 10.89 2.76
C PRO A 107 2.54 10.32 3.35
N TRP A 108 1.46 10.30 2.59
CA TRP A 108 0.20 9.69 3.02
C TRP A 108 0.34 8.18 3.27
N SER A 109 1.09 7.46 2.42
CA SER A 109 1.30 6.02 2.57
C SER A 109 2.06 5.63 3.85
N PRO A 110 3.18 6.29 4.24
CA PRO A 110 3.82 6.06 5.53
C PRO A 110 2.95 6.43 6.73
N GLU A 111 2.16 7.50 6.67
CA GLU A 111 1.25 7.88 7.75
C GLU A 111 0.13 6.83 7.91
N LEU A 112 -0.45 6.35 6.80
CA LEU A 112 -1.39 5.23 6.80
C LEU A 112 -0.76 3.96 7.39
N ALA A 113 0.45 3.61 6.93
CA ALA A 113 1.16 2.43 7.44
C ALA A 113 1.41 2.53 8.96
N SER A 114 1.77 3.71 9.44
CA SER A 114 1.95 3.97 10.88
C SER A 114 0.64 3.79 11.67
N ALA A 115 -0.48 4.27 11.14
CA ALA A 115 -1.80 4.08 11.75
C ALA A 115 -2.19 2.60 11.79
N VAL A 116 -2.02 1.90 10.67
CA VAL A 116 -2.31 0.46 10.56
C VAL A 116 -1.46 -0.35 11.53
N VAL A 117 -0.15 -0.09 11.62
CA VAL A 117 0.75 -0.78 12.56
C VAL A 117 0.32 -0.53 14.00
N ARG A 118 -0.02 0.70 14.37
CA ARG A 118 -0.47 1.06 15.72
C ARG A 118 -1.76 0.33 16.11
N VAL A 119 -2.76 0.36 15.22
CA VAL A 119 -4.07 -0.30 15.44
C VAL A 119 -3.93 -1.82 15.47
N ALA A 120 -3.12 -2.39 14.58
CA ALA A 120 -2.86 -3.81 14.53
C ALA A 120 -2.11 -4.31 15.77
N ALA A 121 -1.04 -3.62 16.18
CA ALA A 121 -0.25 -3.96 17.37
C ALA A 121 -1.08 -3.96 18.65
N ALA A 122 -2.01 -3.01 18.80
CA ALA A 122 -2.91 -2.95 19.96
C ALA A 122 -3.81 -4.19 20.10
N ARG A 123 -3.96 -4.99 19.01
CA ARG A 123 -4.73 -6.24 18.98
C ARG A 123 -3.86 -7.49 18.84
N GLY A 124 -2.55 -7.37 18.97
CA GLY A 124 -1.61 -8.50 18.86
C GLY A 124 -1.35 -8.95 17.43
N TRP A 125 -1.63 -8.10 16.43
CA TRP A 125 -1.35 -8.36 15.02
C TRP A 125 -0.02 -7.77 14.60
N ASN A 126 0.75 -8.49 13.78
CA ASN A 126 1.91 -7.98 13.07
C ASN A 126 1.51 -7.52 11.67
N VAL A 127 2.27 -6.57 11.11
CA VAL A 127 2.02 -6.04 9.77
C VAL A 127 3.21 -6.34 8.85
N SER A 128 2.91 -6.88 7.68
CA SER A 128 3.85 -6.99 6.55
C SER A 128 3.42 -6.02 5.46
N LEU A 129 4.32 -5.13 5.04
CA LEU A 129 4.03 -4.10 4.05
C LEU A 129 4.58 -4.48 2.67
N ALA A 130 3.82 -4.17 1.63
CA ALA A 130 4.21 -4.24 0.23
C ALA A 130 3.97 -2.88 -0.47
N ASP A 131 5.04 -2.26 -0.98
CA ASP A 131 4.95 -1.08 -1.86
C ASP A 131 4.91 -1.56 -3.31
N VAL A 132 3.74 -1.47 -3.93
CA VAL A 132 3.52 -2.00 -5.28
C VAL A 132 3.89 -0.99 -6.37
N GLY A 133 3.98 0.30 -6.06
CA GLY A 133 4.39 1.35 -7.00
C GLY A 133 5.88 1.32 -7.33
N LEU A 134 6.71 0.81 -6.41
CA LEU A 134 8.17 0.66 -6.61
C LEU A 134 8.57 -0.76 -7.00
N ALA A 135 7.66 -1.72 -6.95
CA ALA A 135 7.97 -3.11 -7.24
C ALA A 135 8.19 -3.36 -8.75
N ALA A 136 9.28 -4.02 -9.10
CA ALA A 136 9.53 -4.49 -10.46
C ALA A 136 8.50 -5.55 -10.91
N ASP A 137 7.95 -6.33 -9.96
CA ASP A 137 6.91 -7.32 -10.16
C ASP A 137 5.91 -7.25 -8.99
N SER A 138 4.96 -6.34 -9.11
CA SER A 138 3.92 -6.11 -8.11
C SER A 138 2.99 -7.32 -7.93
N ASP A 139 2.76 -8.10 -8.98
CA ASP A 139 1.93 -9.32 -8.93
C ASP A 139 2.53 -10.38 -8.02
N ARG A 140 3.82 -10.64 -8.22
CA ARG A 140 4.57 -11.59 -7.39
C ARG A 140 4.64 -11.11 -5.94
N MET A 141 4.82 -9.81 -5.74
CA MET A 141 4.88 -9.23 -4.39
C MET A 141 3.55 -9.40 -3.65
N VAL A 142 2.41 -9.06 -4.28
CA VAL A 142 1.07 -9.23 -3.69
C VAL A 142 0.77 -10.70 -3.41
N GLN A 143 1.11 -11.60 -4.34
CA GLN A 143 0.94 -13.04 -4.13
C GLN A 143 1.79 -13.57 -2.97
N ALA A 144 3.04 -13.14 -2.86
CA ALA A 144 3.93 -13.52 -1.76
C ALA A 144 3.43 -12.98 -0.42
N LEU A 145 2.89 -11.75 -0.40
CA LEU A 145 2.27 -11.15 0.78
C LEU A 145 1.07 -12.00 1.23
N GLY A 146 0.13 -12.32 0.32
CA GLY A 146 -1.05 -13.13 0.64
C GLY A 146 -0.71 -14.52 1.15
N ALA A 147 0.37 -15.14 0.65
CA ALA A 147 0.83 -16.44 1.14
C ALA A 147 1.39 -16.41 2.59
N GLN A 148 1.63 -15.23 3.15
CA GLN A 148 2.25 -15.06 4.46
C GLN A 148 1.33 -14.36 5.47
N THR A 149 0.13 -13.95 5.09
CA THR A 149 -0.77 -13.15 5.90
C THR A 149 -2.15 -13.81 6.05
N ASP A 150 -2.86 -13.47 7.12
CA ASP A 150 -4.21 -13.95 7.40
C ASP A 150 -5.28 -13.10 6.69
N ALA A 151 -4.96 -11.84 6.43
CA ALA A 151 -5.76 -10.91 5.63
C ALA A 151 -4.86 -9.89 4.95
N VAL A 152 -5.38 -9.24 3.92
CA VAL A 152 -4.72 -8.12 3.21
C VAL A 152 -5.64 -6.90 3.24
N ILE A 153 -5.07 -5.75 3.60
CA ILE A 153 -5.73 -4.45 3.45
C ILE A 153 -4.85 -3.55 2.59
N GLY A 154 -5.42 -2.56 1.91
CA GLY A 154 -4.59 -1.57 1.21
C GLY A 154 -5.25 -0.87 0.05
N THR A 155 -4.49 0.04 -0.56
CA THR A 155 -4.83 0.75 -1.79
C THR A 155 -4.46 -0.12 -2.98
N LEU A 156 -5.45 -0.70 -3.65
CA LEU A 156 -5.23 -1.65 -4.75
C LEU A 156 -5.39 -1.00 -6.14
N GLY A 157 -6.04 0.15 -6.19
CA GLY A 157 -6.22 0.95 -7.40
C GLY A 157 -6.91 0.20 -8.53
N SER A 158 -6.54 0.50 -9.77
CA SER A 158 -7.14 -0.13 -10.96
C SER A 158 -6.87 -1.63 -11.09
N ARG A 159 -5.94 -2.18 -10.32
CA ARG A 159 -5.57 -3.60 -10.34
C ARG A 159 -6.26 -4.44 -9.27
N ALA A 160 -7.15 -3.84 -8.48
CA ALA A 160 -7.85 -4.51 -7.37
C ALA A 160 -8.46 -5.86 -7.77
N GLY A 161 -9.20 -5.93 -8.89
CA GLY A 161 -9.84 -7.16 -9.36
C GLY A 161 -8.85 -8.29 -9.65
N GLU A 162 -7.71 -7.98 -10.29
CA GLU A 162 -6.67 -8.95 -10.61
C GLU A 162 -5.99 -9.48 -9.35
N TRP A 163 -5.61 -8.58 -8.44
CA TRP A 163 -4.91 -8.96 -7.21
C TRP A 163 -5.82 -9.72 -6.24
N ILE A 164 -7.08 -9.31 -6.11
CA ILE A 164 -8.07 -10.03 -5.31
C ILE A 164 -8.27 -11.46 -5.83
N ALA A 165 -8.33 -11.65 -7.15
CA ALA A 165 -8.40 -12.98 -7.74
C ALA A 165 -7.17 -13.84 -7.42
N ARG A 166 -5.98 -13.25 -7.43
CA ARG A 166 -4.71 -13.95 -7.08
C ARG A 166 -4.59 -14.26 -5.59
N LEU A 167 -5.11 -13.43 -4.71
CA LEU A 167 -5.15 -13.66 -3.27
C LEU A 167 -6.12 -14.78 -2.87
N GLY A 168 -7.07 -15.14 -3.74
CA GLY A 168 -7.94 -16.28 -3.61
C GLY A 168 -8.82 -16.23 -2.37
N SER A 169 -8.56 -17.12 -1.40
CA SER A 169 -9.34 -17.23 -0.17
C SER A 169 -8.91 -16.29 0.95
N VAL A 170 -7.83 -15.52 0.78
CA VAL A 170 -7.39 -14.53 1.77
C VAL A 170 -8.41 -13.38 1.82
N PRO A 171 -8.91 -12.98 3.01
CA PRO A 171 -9.73 -11.79 3.16
C PRO A 171 -9.01 -10.55 2.66
N VAL A 172 -9.69 -9.72 1.87
CA VAL A 172 -9.16 -8.47 1.35
C VAL A 172 -10.09 -7.33 1.71
N VAL A 173 -9.55 -6.24 2.26
CA VAL A 173 -10.25 -4.98 2.48
C VAL A 173 -9.56 -3.90 1.67
N GLU A 174 -10.26 -3.34 0.71
CA GLU A 174 -9.77 -2.25 -0.12
C GLU A 174 -9.93 -0.91 0.58
N LEU A 175 -8.89 -0.08 0.56
CA LEU A 175 -8.92 1.28 1.09
C LEU A 175 -9.09 2.25 -0.06
N ASP A 176 -10.11 3.09 0.03
CA ASP A 176 -10.46 4.12 -0.96
C ASP A 176 -10.48 3.60 -2.41
N PRO A 177 -11.34 2.59 -2.72
CA PRO A 177 -11.41 2.00 -4.05
C PRO A 177 -11.76 3.02 -5.12
N HIS A 178 -11.15 2.87 -6.31
CA HIS A 178 -11.48 3.66 -7.48
C HIS A 178 -12.71 3.06 -8.20
N GLY A 179 -13.91 3.47 -7.80
CA GLY A 179 -15.18 2.97 -8.33
C GLY A 179 -15.92 2.04 -7.36
N GLU A 180 -16.79 1.18 -7.89
CA GLU A 180 -17.54 0.24 -7.06
C GLU A 180 -16.59 -0.82 -6.44
N PRO A 181 -16.66 -1.03 -5.11
CA PRO A 181 -15.77 -1.99 -4.44
C PRO A 181 -16.10 -3.42 -4.86
N VAL A 182 -15.08 -4.17 -5.24
CA VAL A 182 -15.20 -5.59 -5.65
C VAL A 182 -15.41 -6.50 -4.43
N ARG A 183 -14.88 -6.10 -3.28
CA ARG A 183 -14.88 -6.85 -2.02
C ARG A 183 -15.22 -5.94 -0.85
N ALA A 184 -14.82 -6.33 0.35
CA ALA A 184 -14.90 -5.45 1.51
C ALA A 184 -14.06 -4.19 1.29
N ALA A 185 -14.59 -3.04 1.72
CA ALA A 185 -13.92 -1.76 1.51
C ALA A 185 -14.16 -0.77 2.64
N VAL A 186 -13.21 0.16 2.79
CA VAL A 186 -13.40 1.40 3.56
C VAL A 186 -13.29 2.57 2.60
N LEU A 187 -14.41 3.25 2.40
CA LEU A 187 -14.54 4.40 1.51
C LEU A 187 -14.12 5.67 2.24
N LEU A 188 -13.55 6.62 1.50
CA LEU A 188 -13.29 7.98 1.97
C LEU A 188 -14.35 8.91 1.40
N ASP A 189 -15.13 9.56 2.26
CA ASP A 189 -16.19 10.50 1.85
C ASP A 189 -15.79 11.94 2.19
N PRO A 190 -15.45 12.77 1.19
CA PRO A 190 -15.09 14.17 1.40
C PRO A 190 -16.31 15.13 1.34
N SER A 191 -17.53 14.65 1.11
CA SER A 191 -18.68 15.49 0.73
C SER A 191 -18.95 16.61 1.74
N ASP A 192 -19.17 16.26 3.01
CA ASP A 192 -19.46 17.22 4.08
C ASP A 192 -18.29 18.22 4.29
N ALA A 193 -17.06 17.73 4.16
CA ALA A 193 -15.85 18.57 4.32
C ALA A 193 -15.64 19.54 3.14
N ILE A 194 -15.97 19.10 1.91
CA ILE A 194 -15.96 19.97 0.72
C ILE A 194 -17.02 21.07 0.85
N ASP A 195 -18.21 20.75 1.33
CA ASP A 195 -19.26 21.72 1.56
C ASP A 195 -18.85 22.74 2.63
N ALA A 196 -18.31 22.26 3.76
CA ALA A 196 -17.78 23.12 4.82
C ALA A 196 -16.62 24.03 4.32
N LEU A 197 -15.73 23.49 3.47
CA LEU A 197 -14.67 24.26 2.85
C LEU A 197 -15.22 25.37 1.95
N ALA A 198 -16.19 25.05 1.12
CA ALA A 198 -16.81 26.02 0.21
C ALA A 198 -17.51 27.15 0.98
N ASP A 199 -18.19 26.82 2.08
CA ASP A 199 -18.81 27.82 2.98
C ASP A 199 -17.74 28.68 3.66
N HIS A 200 -16.66 28.07 4.15
CA HIS A 200 -15.52 28.77 4.77
C HIS A 200 -14.88 29.76 3.81
N LEU A 201 -14.52 29.33 2.60
CA LEU A 201 -13.89 30.18 1.60
C LEU A 201 -14.83 31.31 1.16
N ARG A 202 -16.12 31.02 0.98
CA ARG A 202 -17.12 32.04 0.63
C ARG A 202 -17.27 33.10 1.72
N ALA A 203 -17.33 32.67 2.99
CA ALA A 203 -17.39 33.59 4.14
C ALA A 203 -16.12 34.43 4.27
N ALA A 204 -14.96 33.90 3.87
CA ALA A 204 -13.69 34.62 3.81
C ALA A 204 -13.57 35.56 2.59
N GLY A 205 -14.62 35.70 1.77
CA GLY A 205 -14.69 36.61 0.62
C GLY A 205 -14.06 36.06 -0.67
N VAL A 206 -13.78 34.77 -0.75
CA VAL A 206 -13.27 34.12 -1.97
C VAL A 206 -14.35 34.17 -3.06
N THR A 207 -13.93 34.56 -4.27
CA THR A 207 -14.80 34.68 -5.44
C THR A 207 -14.29 33.91 -6.66
N HIS A 208 -12.97 33.70 -6.75
CA HIS A 208 -12.31 33.06 -7.88
C HIS A 208 -11.35 31.95 -7.41
N PRO A 209 -11.89 30.86 -6.82
CA PRO A 209 -11.06 29.73 -6.40
C PRO A 209 -10.53 28.97 -7.61
N VAL A 210 -9.29 28.48 -7.51
CA VAL A 210 -8.70 27.56 -8.46
C VAL A 210 -8.59 26.18 -7.82
N VAL A 211 -9.13 25.19 -8.51
CA VAL A 211 -8.90 23.76 -8.18
C VAL A 211 -7.66 23.28 -8.94
N LEU A 212 -6.58 23.00 -8.22
CA LEU A 212 -5.37 22.43 -8.79
C LEU A 212 -5.49 20.92 -8.80
N ASP A 213 -5.95 20.36 -9.92
CA ASP A 213 -6.11 18.92 -10.14
C ASP A 213 -4.80 18.27 -10.63
N ALA A 214 -4.57 17.02 -10.27
CA ALA A 214 -3.38 16.26 -10.66
C ALA A 214 -3.72 14.81 -11.07
N ALA A 215 -4.93 14.56 -11.57
CA ALA A 215 -5.34 13.24 -12.00
C ALA A 215 -4.58 12.80 -13.27
N VAL A 216 -4.16 11.55 -13.31
CA VAL A 216 -3.42 10.96 -14.43
C VAL A 216 -4.35 10.59 -15.60
N ALA A 217 -5.66 10.43 -15.34
CA ALA A 217 -6.65 10.06 -16.35
C ALA A 217 -7.07 11.25 -17.24
N ALA A 218 -7.65 10.96 -18.41
CA ALA A 218 -8.28 11.97 -19.25
C ALA A 218 -9.53 12.54 -18.53
N GLY A 219 -9.60 13.86 -18.39
CA GLY A 219 -10.68 14.55 -17.67
C GLY A 219 -10.35 14.90 -16.22
N PRO A 220 -11.22 15.68 -15.55
CA PRO A 220 -11.04 16.06 -14.15
C PRO A 220 -11.22 14.86 -13.22
N SER A 221 -10.50 14.86 -12.10
CA SER A 221 -10.69 13.85 -11.06
C SER A 221 -12.08 13.98 -10.41
N ALA A 222 -12.54 12.89 -9.75
CA ALA A 222 -13.77 12.94 -8.95
C ALA A 222 -13.69 14.02 -7.86
N ARG A 223 -12.51 14.19 -7.27
CA ARG A 223 -12.18 15.21 -6.26
C ARG A 223 -12.36 16.62 -6.82
N ALA A 224 -11.76 16.90 -7.99
CA ALA A 224 -11.92 18.19 -8.67
C ALA A 224 -13.39 18.45 -9.06
N THR A 225 -14.08 17.45 -9.58
CA THR A 225 -15.50 17.55 -9.96
C THR A 225 -16.37 17.93 -8.75
N SER A 226 -16.15 17.31 -7.59
CA SER A 226 -16.91 17.60 -6.36
C SER A 226 -16.62 19.01 -5.84
N LEU A 227 -15.35 19.46 -5.84
CA LEU A 227 -14.95 20.82 -5.44
C LEU A 227 -15.58 21.87 -6.36
N VAL A 228 -15.49 21.69 -7.67
CA VAL A 228 -16.09 22.62 -8.66
C VAL A 228 -17.59 22.78 -8.40
N ARG A 229 -18.31 21.66 -8.27
CA ARG A 229 -19.77 21.70 -8.00
C ARG A 229 -20.09 22.44 -6.70
N ALA A 230 -19.32 22.22 -5.63
CA ALA A 230 -19.56 22.86 -4.35
C ALA A 230 -19.30 24.38 -4.39
N PHE A 231 -18.27 24.82 -5.13
CA PHE A 231 -17.97 26.25 -5.31
C PHE A 231 -18.97 26.97 -6.21
N GLU A 232 -19.34 26.35 -7.35
CA GLU A 232 -20.38 26.89 -8.25
C GLU A 232 -21.72 27.03 -7.55
N ALA A 233 -22.11 26.04 -6.72
CA ALA A 233 -23.35 26.09 -5.94
C ALA A 233 -23.39 27.28 -4.95
N ARG A 234 -22.22 27.86 -4.60
CA ARG A 234 -22.11 29.04 -3.74
C ARG A 234 -21.82 30.34 -4.51
N GLY A 235 -21.92 30.28 -5.86
CA GLY A 235 -21.78 31.44 -6.74
C GLY A 235 -20.34 31.91 -6.89
N MET A 236 -19.36 31.04 -6.69
CA MET A 236 -17.96 31.35 -6.97
C MET A 236 -17.62 30.99 -8.43
N ASP A 237 -16.76 31.81 -9.06
CA ASP A 237 -16.27 31.60 -10.43
C ASP A 237 -15.02 30.72 -10.37
N VAL A 238 -15.22 29.40 -10.42
CA VAL A 238 -14.16 28.40 -10.23
C VAL A 238 -13.46 28.05 -11.53
N SER A 239 -12.16 27.94 -11.49
CA SER A 239 -11.36 27.39 -12.59
C SER A 239 -10.58 26.15 -12.17
N VAL A 240 -10.28 25.27 -13.15
CA VAL A 240 -9.48 24.07 -12.91
C VAL A 240 -8.16 24.18 -13.66
N VAL A 241 -7.06 24.04 -12.93
CA VAL A 241 -5.72 23.95 -13.50
C VAL A 241 -5.16 22.57 -13.23
N ARG A 242 -4.52 21.98 -14.22
CA ARG A 242 -3.98 20.63 -14.09
C ARG A 242 -2.46 20.67 -13.93
N ALA A 243 -1.95 20.05 -12.86
CA ALA A 243 -0.56 19.67 -12.72
C ALA A 243 -0.26 18.37 -13.51
N SER A 244 0.96 18.23 -13.98
CA SER A 244 1.40 17.06 -14.76
C SER A 244 1.49 15.77 -13.94
N ALA A 245 1.62 15.89 -12.61
CA ALA A 245 1.69 14.78 -11.66
C ALA A 245 1.22 15.24 -10.25
N PRO A 246 0.82 14.31 -9.36
CA PRO A 246 0.44 14.62 -7.98
C PRO A 246 1.69 14.81 -7.07
N THR A 247 2.64 15.65 -7.50
CA THR A 247 3.87 15.95 -6.79
C THR A 247 3.99 17.44 -6.46
N ALA A 248 4.82 17.78 -5.48
CA ALA A 248 5.05 19.17 -5.09
C ALA A 248 5.67 20.00 -6.24
N GLU A 249 6.57 19.40 -7.01
CA GLU A 249 7.25 20.05 -8.14
C GLU A 249 6.26 20.41 -9.25
N ALA A 250 5.44 19.43 -9.69
CA ALA A 250 4.44 19.65 -10.73
C ALA A 250 3.36 20.67 -10.31
N ALA A 251 2.96 20.62 -9.03
CA ALA A 251 2.05 21.59 -8.45
C ALA A 251 2.66 23.00 -8.40
N ALA A 252 3.95 23.10 -8.08
CA ALA A 252 4.65 24.37 -8.07
C ALA A 252 4.73 25.01 -9.48
N GLU A 253 5.06 24.23 -10.52
CA GLU A 253 5.07 24.69 -11.91
C GLU A 253 3.68 25.16 -12.37
N ALA A 254 2.64 24.41 -12.02
CA ALA A 254 1.28 24.81 -12.33
C ALA A 254 0.88 26.09 -11.62
N THR A 255 1.29 26.26 -10.36
CA THR A 255 1.01 27.44 -9.54
C THR A 255 1.67 28.69 -10.07
N GLU A 256 2.87 28.65 -10.64
CA GLU A 256 3.53 29.80 -11.25
C GLU A 256 2.65 30.47 -12.34
N ARG A 257 1.90 29.66 -13.09
CA ARG A 257 0.92 30.17 -14.07
C ARG A 257 -0.32 30.79 -13.42
N ILE A 258 -0.76 30.23 -12.29
CA ILE A 258 -1.95 30.72 -11.57
C ILE A 258 -1.67 32.08 -10.91
N VAL A 259 -0.47 32.25 -10.32
CA VAL A 259 -0.11 33.45 -9.58
C VAL A 259 0.57 34.52 -10.44
N ALA A 260 0.78 34.29 -11.74
CA ALA A 260 1.27 35.27 -12.68
C ALA A 260 0.34 36.51 -12.73
N ARG A 261 0.91 37.69 -12.91
CA ARG A 261 0.12 38.95 -12.97
C ARG A 261 -0.41 39.24 -14.38
N PRO A 262 -1.64 39.75 -14.54
CA PRO A 262 -2.61 40.08 -13.51
C PRO A 262 -3.22 38.80 -12.88
N ARG A 263 -3.18 38.70 -11.54
CA ARG A 263 -3.71 37.58 -10.79
C ARG A 263 -5.22 37.74 -10.58
N THR A 264 -6.00 36.68 -10.88
CA THR A 264 -7.44 36.62 -10.62
C THR A 264 -7.78 35.64 -9.49
N ALA A 265 -6.95 34.63 -9.27
CA ALA A 265 -7.18 33.63 -8.23
C ALA A 265 -7.01 34.22 -6.83
N ASP A 266 -7.97 33.96 -5.95
CA ASP A 266 -7.99 34.38 -4.53
C ASP A 266 -7.91 33.16 -3.57
N ALA A 267 -8.07 31.94 -4.10
CA ALA A 267 -7.80 30.69 -3.39
C ALA A 267 -7.28 29.60 -4.34
N ILE A 268 -6.44 28.71 -3.84
CA ILE A 268 -5.97 27.50 -4.54
C ILE A 268 -6.25 26.30 -3.65
N VAL A 269 -7.13 25.40 -4.12
CA VAL A 269 -7.37 24.11 -3.47
C VAL A 269 -6.56 23.06 -4.22
N ALA A 270 -5.51 22.57 -3.60
CA ALA A 270 -4.58 21.63 -4.20
C ALA A 270 -5.15 20.19 -4.18
N PHE A 271 -4.71 19.37 -5.12
CA PHE A 271 -5.12 17.97 -5.25
C PHE A 271 -4.93 17.15 -3.95
N ASN A 272 -3.83 17.43 -3.25
CA ASN A 272 -3.51 16.86 -1.94
C ASN A 272 -2.55 17.77 -1.16
N ASP A 273 -2.20 17.39 0.07
CA ASP A 273 -1.27 18.18 0.91
C ASP A 273 0.13 18.28 0.32
N VAL A 274 0.61 17.24 -0.38
CA VAL A 274 1.91 17.28 -1.08
C VAL A 274 1.90 18.33 -2.20
N CYS A 275 0.83 18.39 -2.99
CA CYS A 275 0.65 19.44 -3.99
C CYS A 275 0.55 20.83 -3.33
N ALA A 276 -0.12 20.95 -2.18
CA ALA A 276 -0.21 22.20 -1.44
C ALA A 276 1.16 22.73 -0.97
N LEU A 277 2.13 21.84 -0.66
CA LEU A 277 3.52 22.24 -0.40
C LEU A 277 4.15 22.94 -1.62
N GLY A 278 3.90 22.37 -2.80
CA GLY A 278 4.34 22.96 -4.07
C GLY A 278 3.73 24.35 -4.29
N VAL A 279 2.41 24.47 -4.03
CA VAL A 279 1.67 25.74 -4.13
C VAL A 279 2.29 26.79 -3.19
N LEU A 280 2.45 26.46 -1.89
CA LEU A 280 3.04 27.37 -0.90
C LEU A 280 4.47 27.80 -1.29
N SER A 281 5.27 26.86 -1.79
CA SER A 281 6.62 27.12 -2.27
C SER A 281 6.64 28.09 -3.46
N ALA A 282 5.75 27.89 -4.44
CA ALA A 282 5.63 28.77 -5.60
C ALA A 282 5.13 30.18 -5.22
N CYS A 283 4.11 30.27 -4.37
CA CYS A 283 3.62 31.56 -3.83
C CYS A 283 4.75 32.35 -3.17
N ARG A 284 5.53 31.69 -2.29
CA ARG A 284 6.67 32.34 -1.63
C ARG A 284 7.72 32.84 -2.62
N ARG A 285 8.07 32.05 -3.65
CA ARG A 285 9.02 32.48 -4.69
C ARG A 285 8.51 33.67 -5.50
N ALA A 286 7.20 33.72 -5.75
CA ALA A 286 6.56 34.80 -6.48
C ALA A 286 6.26 36.04 -5.62
N GLY A 287 6.58 36.03 -4.33
CA GLY A 287 6.24 37.12 -3.40
C GLY A 287 4.74 37.32 -3.20
N VAL A 288 3.98 36.20 -3.28
CA VAL A 288 2.52 36.17 -3.04
C VAL A 288 2.28 35.79 -1.59
N ASP A 289 1.56 36.63 -0.86
CA ASP A 289 1.24 36.41 0.54
C ASP A 289 0.13 35.37 0.71
N VAL A 290 0.35 34.40 1.63
CA VAL A 290 -0.63 33.39 2.01
C VAL A 290 -0.93 33.54 3.50
N PRO A 291 -2.18 33.79 3.89
CA PRO A 291 -3.42 33.79 3.11
C PRO A 291 -3.84 35.14 2.52
N GLY A 292 -3.03 36.23 2.72
CA GLY A 292 -3.44 37.59 2.42
C GLY A 292 -3.80 37.86 0.95
N ASP A 293 -2.97 37.37 0.04
CA ASP A 293 -3.20 37.50 -1.40
C ASP A 293 -3.94 36.32 -2.01
N VAL A 294 -3.61 35.10 -1.57
CA VAL A 294 -4.19 33.82 -2.03
C VAL A 294 -4.28 32.85 -0.86
N ARG A 295 -5.43 32.28 -0.65
CA ARG A 295 -5.60 31.18 0.31
C ARG A 295 -5.17 29.86 -0.29
N VAL A 296 -4.58 28.99 0.53
CA VAL A 296 -4.12 27.67 0.09
C VAL A 296 -4.73 26.59 0.97
N VAL A 297 -5.33 25.59 0.33
CA VAL A 297 -5.97 24.45 0.99
C VAL A 297 -5.43 23.15 0.42
N GLY A 298 -5.13 22.18 1.29
CA GLY A 298 -4.75 20.82 0.93
C GLY A 298 -5.87 19.81 1.15
N ILE A 299 -5.56 18.56 0.88
CA ILE A 299 -6.40 17.39 1.16
C ILE A 299 -5.45 16.29 1.63
N ASP A 300 -5.83 15.49 2.59
CA ASP A 300 -5.27 14.31 3.24
C ASP A 300 -5.07 14.50 4.75
N GLY A 301 -4.73 15.70 5.22
CA GLY A 301 -4.53 16.00 6.63
C GLY A 301 -3.16 15.58 7.16
N LEU A 302 -2.12 15.59 6.32
CA LEU A 302 -0.77 15.18 6.68
C LEU A 302 -0.25 15.93 7.91
N SER A 303 0.45 15.20 8.79
CA SER A 303 1.00 15.75 10.03
C SER A 303 1.97 16.91 9.79
N LEU A 304 2.72 16.86 8.67
CA LEU A 304 3.67 17.91 8.27
C LEU A 304 3.00 19.26 7.99
N GLY A 305 1.71 19.29 7.63
CA GLY A 305 0.97 20.55 7.40
C GLY A 305 0.93 21.48 8.61
N ARG A 306 1.11 20.93 9.83
CA ARG A 306 1.20 21.69 11.08
C ARG A 306 2.56 22.38 11.30
N LEU A 307 3.57 21.99 10.55
CA LEU A 307 4.95 22.46 10.68
C LEU A 307 5.31 23.51 9.62
N LEU A 308 4.37 23.82 8.73
CA LEU A 308 4.56 24.81 7.67
C LEU A 308 4.35 26.23 8.22
N ALA A 309 4.81 27.21 7.48
CA ALA A 309 4.55 28.64 7.70
C ALA A 309 4.10 29.26 6.37
N PRO A 310 2.79 29.57 6.23
CA PRO A 310 1.69 29.32 7.18
C PRO A 310 1.36 27.84 7.35
N THR A 311 0.76 27.46 8.51
CA THR A 311 0.24 26.11 8.75
C THR A 311 -0.92 25.82 7.79
N LEU A 312 -0.97 24.59 7.23
CA LEU A 312 -1.83 24.24 6.11
C LEU A 312 -3.26 23.87 6.54
N THR A 313 -4.25 24.62 6.06
CA THR A 313 -5.67 24.24 6.05
C THR A 313 -5.87 23.07 5.11
N THR A 314 -6.61 22.03 5.54
CA THR A 314 -6.74 20.79 4.77
C THR A 314 -8.04 20.05 5.07
N LEU A 315 -8.49 19.21 4.13
CA LEU A 315 -9.51 18.21 4.36
C LEU A 315 -8.84 16.95 4.90
N ALA A 316 -8.91 16.72 6.20
CA ALA A 316 -8.17 15.66 6.89
C ALA A 316 -8.97 14.36 6.96
N VAL A 317 -8.27 13.22 6.87
CA VAL A 317 -8.79 11.87 7.12
C VAL A 317 -8.28 11.38 8.47
N ASP A 318 -9.15 10.76 9.28
CA ASP A 318 -8.73 10.01 10.48
C ASP A 318 -8.19 8.64 10.05
N LEU A 319 -6.87 8.54 9.92
CA LEU A 319 -6.18 7.30 9.52
C LEU A 319 -6.30 6.20 10.58
N ASP A 320 -6.47 6.53 11.85
CA ASP A 320 -6.71 5.53 12.91
C ASP A 320 -8.12 4.94 12.79
N GLU A 321 -9.11 5.76 12.44
CA GLU A 321 -10.47 5.28 12.14
C GLU A 321 -10.48 4.40 10.89
N LEU A 322 -9.80 4.81 9.82
CA LEU A 322 -9.63 4.03 8.60
C LEU A 322 -9.00 2.66 8.89
N ALA A 323 -7.90 2.64 9.64
CA ALA A 323 -7.21 1.41 10.01
C ALA A 323 -8.06 0.51 10.92
N ARG A 324 -8.82 1.09 11.87
CA ARG A 324 -9.73 0.33 12.74
C ARG A 324 -10.82 -0.36 11.94
N HIS A 325 -11.51 0.37 11.06
CA HIS A 325 -12.55 -0.20 10.20
C HIS A 325 -12.01 -1.32 9.31
N ALA A 326 -10.83 -1.12 8.70
CA ALA A 326 -10.22 -2.13 7.85
C ALA A 326 -9.86 -3.41 8.63
N LEU A 327 -9.27 -3.26 9.81
CA LEU A 327 -8.92 -4.41 10.65
C LEU A 327 -10.17 -5.11 11.21
N ASP A 328 -11.22 -4.37 11.61
CA ASP A 328 -12.48 -4.94 12.07
C ASP A 328 -13.15 -5.81 11.00
N LEU A 329 -13.21 -5.32 9.76
CA LEU A 329 -13.71 -6.08 8.62
C LEU A 329 -12.87 -7.33 8.37
N ALA A 330 -11.53 -7.19 8.37
CA ALA A 330 -10.63 -8.33 8.16
C ALA A 330 -10.81 -9.42 9.21
N VAL A 331 -10.87 -9.04 10.49
CA VAL A 331 -11.07 -9.97 11.62
C VAL A 331 -12.41 -10.69 11.54
N ALA A 332 -13.50 -9.95 11.30
CA ALA A 332 -14.84 -10.53 11.17
C ALA A 332 -14.97 -11.49 9.99
N MET A 333 -14.30 -11.18 8.85
CA MET A 333 -14.25 -12.09 7.71
C MET A 333 -13.44 -13.36 7.98
N ILE A 334 -12.35 -13.28 8.77
CA ILE A 334 -11.57 -14.44 9.19
C ILE A 334 -12.40 -15.31 10.13
N ALA A 335 -13.14 -14.70 11.06
CA ALA A 335 -14.03 -15.42 11.99
C ALA A 335 -15.26 -16.02 11.30
N GLY A 336 -15.55 -15.67 10.03
CA GLY A 336 -16.73 -16.10 9.31
C GLY A 336 -18.03 -15.39 9.75
N GLU A 337 -17.90 -14.27 10.48
CA GLU A 337 -18.99 -13.44 10.95
C GLU A 337 -19.53 -12.53 9.86
N LEU A 338 -18.69 -12.15 8.91
CA LEU A 338 -19.04 -11.33 7.76
C LEU A 338 -18.67 -12.05 6.44
N PRO A 339 -19.45 -11.83 5.38
CA PRO A 339 -19.09 -12.33 4.04
C PRO A 339 -17.88 -11.56 3.49
N ARG A 340 -17.38 -11.99 2.33
CA ARG A 340 -16.21 -11.37 1.69
C ARG A 340 -16.53 -10.26 0.70
N SER A 341 -17.81 -10.02 0.48
CA SER A 341 -18.34 -8.99 -0.43
C SER A 341 -19.79 -8.69 -0.06
N GLY A 342 -20.27 -7.52 -0.46
CA GLY A 342 -21.63 -7.07 -0.20
C GLY A 342 -21.66 -5.76 0.60
N PRO A 343 -22.82 -5.13 0.73
CA PRO A 343 -22.95 -3.83 1.41
C PRO A 343 -22.60 -3.88 2.91
N GLU A 344 -22.77 -5.03 3.54
CA GLU A 344 -22.44 -5.25 4.97
C GLU A 344 -20.96 -5.22 5.29
N VAL A 345 -20.07 -5.30 4.28
CA VAL A 345 -18.61 -5.20 4.42
C VAL A 345 -18.06 -3.91 3.84
N VAL A 346 -18.88 -2.89 3.69
CA VAL A 346 -18.46 -1.54 3.32
C VAL A 346 -18.58 -0.62 4.54
N ARG A 347 -17.55 0.17 4.78
CA ARG A 347 -17.51 1.21 5.81
C ARG A 347 -17.13 2.52 5.16
N THR A 348 -17.41 3.63 5.82
CA THR A 348 -17.08 4.97 5.32
C THR A 348 -16.41 5.77 6.42
N VAL A 349 -15.28 6.39 6.10
CA VAL A 349 -14.61 7.40 6.92
C VAL A 349 -14.79 8.75 6.24
N ARG A 350 -15.23 9.75 7.01
CA ARG A 350 -15.49 11.09 6.49
C ARG A 350 -14.28 11.98 6.68
N HIS A 351 -14.02 12.80 5.67
CA HIS A 351 -13.06 13.88 5.83
C HIS A 351 -13.63 14.96 6.76
N GLN A 352 -12.72 15.72 7.38
CA GLN A 352 -13.02 16.86 8.21
C GLN A 352 -12.25 18.08 7.72
N LEU A 353 -12.89 19.23 7.63
CA LEU A 353 -12.19 20.48 7.38
C LEU A 353 -11.40 20.89 8.63
N VAL A 354 -10.11 21.02 8.50
CA VAL A 354 -9.19 21.51 9.53
C VAL A 354 -8.66 22.86 9.09
N VAL A 355 -9.26 23.93 9.61
CA VAL A 355 -8.86 25.31 9.32
C VAL A 355 -7.59 25.64 10.10
N ARG A 356 -6.61 26.25 9.39
CA ARG A 356 -5.35 26.74 9.92
C ARG A 356 -5.01 28.08 9.28
N GLU A 357 -3.73 28.49 9.31
CA GLU A 357 -3.30 29.84 8.90
C GLU A 357 -3.36 30.07 7.38
N SER A 358 -3.32 29.03 6.55
CA SER A 358 -3.21 29.19 5.08
C SER A 358 -4.54 29.51 4.37
N ALA A 359 -5.70 29.41 5.06
CA ALA A 359 -7.00 29.75 4.48
C ALA A 359 -8.06 30.07 5.54
#